data_46aebdd9dfa6532d976e7e4599c5774b
#
_entry.id   46aebdd9dfa6532d976e7e4599c5774b
#
_cell.length_a   1.000
_cell.length_b   1.000
_cell.length_c   1.000
_cell.angle_alpha   90.00
_cell.angle_beta   90.00
_cell.angle_gamma   90.00
#
_symmetry.space_group_name_H-M   'P 1'
#
loop_
_entity.id
_entity.type
_entity.pdbx_description
1 polymer ?
#
loop_
_entity_poly.entity_id
_entity_poly.type
_entity_poly.pdbx_seq_one_letter_code
_entity_poly.pdbx_strand_id
1 'polypeptide(L)'
;KPVLEVKALTHTYSAGTPFEHKAIEDVNLEVMPGEFLGIIGHTGSGKSTLIQHLNGLLRPTGGEIRLDGEDIWAKPKEIRRVRFQVGLVFQYPEYQLFEETVFKDISFGPKNMGLEDEEVERRVRQAAAFAGIDEEMLEKSPFDLSGGQKRRVAIAGVIAMEPKVLILDEPTAGLDPRGREAILAQLRDYHRQKGNTVILVSHSMEEIARNVDRIIVMSHAHKLMDGTPEEIFSRANELLQVGLDVPQVTKVAMELQRRGLLPDSSIYTIDELVRRLLALKGGEAVC
;
A
#
# COMPACT_ATOMS: atom_id res chain seq x y z
N LYS A 1 -13.32 -16.00 3.46
CA LYS A 1 -13.73 -15.51 2.14
C LYS A 1 -12.97 -14.22 1.87
N PRO A 2 -12.29 -14.09 0.71
CA PRO A 2 -11.53 -12.88 0.40
C PRO A 2 -12.45 -11.65 0.31
N VAL A 3 -11.93 -10.48 0.68
CA VAL A 3 -12.60 -9.19 0.47
C VAL A 3 -12.45 -8.74 -0.98
N LEU A 4 -11.28 -8.96 -1.57
CA LEU A 4 -11.02 -8.76 -2.99
C LEU A 4 -10.52 -10.07 -3.62
N GLU A 5 -11.05 -10.41 -4.78
CA GLU A 5 -10.65 -11.57 -5.57
C GLU A 5 -10.43 -11.13 -7.02
N VAL A 6 -9.28 -11.46 -7.55
CA VAL A 6 -8.85 -11.14 -8.92
C VAL A 6 -8.63 -12.45 -9.66
N LYS A 7 -9.28 -12.62 -10.81
CA LYS A 7 -9.19 -13.84 -11.63
C LYS A 7 -8.76 -13.50 -13.04
N ALA A 8 -7.63 -14.08 -13.45
CA ALA A 8 -7.07 -13.97 -14.79
C ALA A 8 -7.06 -12.51 -15.31
N LEU A 9 -6.76 -11.55 -14.44
CA LEU A 9 -6.80 -10.13 -14.77
C LEU A 9 -5.78 -9.81 -15.83
N THR A 10 -6.27 -9.25 -16.94
CA THR A 10 -5.46 -8.80 -18.07
C THR A 10 -5.89 -7.39 -18.46
N HIS A 11 -4.91 -6.53 -18.71
CA HIS A 11 -5.17 -5.19 -19.21
C HIS A 11 -4.15 -4.77 -20.26
N THR A 12 -4.66 -4.39 -21.42
CA THR A 12 -3.88 -3.91 -22.56
C THR A 12 -4.29 -2.48 -22.87
N TYR A 13 -3.33 -1.55 -22.76
CA TYR A 13 -3.52 -0.17 -23.21
C TYR A 13 -3.43 -0.07 -24.71
N SER A 14 -4.26 0.77 -25.32
CA SER A 14 -4.21 1.07 -26.75
C SER A 14 -4.26 -0.16 -27.66
N ALA A 15 -5.07 -1.16 -27.29
CA ALA A 15 -5.19 -2.42 -28.03
C ALA A 15 -5.51 -2.19 -29.51
N GLY A 16 -4.83 -2.92 -30.39
CA GLY A 16 -4.99 -2.81 -31.83
C GLY A 16 -4.33 -1.60 -32.48
N THR A 17 -3.50 -0.87 -31.75
CA THR A 17 -2.72 0.28 -32.26
C THR A 17 -1.21 0.01 -32.20
N PRO A 18 -0.36 0.81 -32.89
CA PRO A 18 1.10 0.70 -32.77
C PRO A 18 1.63 0.99 -31.34
N PHE A 19 0.81 1.56 -30.47
CA PHE A 19 1.14 1.87 -29.07
C PHE A 19 0.56 0.84 -28.09
N GLU A 20 0.17 -0.32 -28.58
CA GLU A 20 -0.35 -1.39 -27.76
C GLU A 20 0.67 -1.80 -26.70
N HIS A 21 0.25 -1.81 -25.44
CA HIS A 21 1.06 -2.21 -24.30
C HIS A 21 0.24 -3.03 -23.31
N LYS A 22 0.66 -4.28 -23.09
CA LYS A 22 0.07 -5.15 -22.09
C LYS A 22 0.69 -4.83 -20.72
N ALA A 23 -0.08 -4.20 -19.86
CA ALA A 23 0.36 -3.75 -18.55
C ALA A 23 0.17 -4.81 -17.45
N ILE A 24 -0.84 -5.67 -17.59
CA ILE A 24 -1.14 -6.81 -16.71
C ILE A 24 -1.56 -8.00 -17.57
N GLU A 25 -1.06 -9.18 -17.21
CA GLU A 25 -1.37 -10.43 -17.89
C GLU A 25 -1.59 -11.57 -16.90
N ASP A 26 -2.79 -12.14 -16.96
CA ASP A 26 -3.21 -13.32 -16.16
C ASP A 26 -2.86 -13.24 -14.67
N VAL A 27 -3.15 -12.11 -14.04
CA VAL A 27 -2.90 -11.93 -12.61
C VAL A 27 -4.06 -12.50 -11.80
N ASN A 28 -3.73 -13.40 -10.88
CA ASN A 28 -4.65 -14.00 -9.91
C ASN A 28 -4.24 -13.60 -8.50
N LEU A 29 -5.18 -13.09 -7.71
CA LEU A 29 -4.92 -12.55 -6.37
C LEU A 29 -6.16 -12.66 -5.51
N GLU A 30 -5.99 -13.12 -4.28
CA GLU A 30 -6.99 -13.02 -3.22
C GLU A 30 -6.45 -12.14 -2.10
N VAL A 31 -7.25 -11.22 -1.60
CA VAL A 31 -6.93 -10.37 -0.46
C VAL A 31 -7.92 -10.66 0.66
N MET A 32 -7.41 -11.02 1.82
CA MET A 32 -8.26 -11.40 2.96
C MET A 32 -8.67 -10.17 3.79
N PRO A 33 -9.85 -10.21 4.43
CA PRO A 33 -10.25 -9.14 5.35
C PRO A 33 -9.24 -8.96 6.48
N GLY A 34 -8.88 -7.70 6.77
CA GLY A 34 -7.94 -7.36 7.83
C GLY A 34 -6.48 -7.62 7.52
N GLU A 35 -6.14 -7.99 6.30
CA GLU A 35 -4.77 -8.21 5.85
C GLU A 35 -4.04 -6.89 5.60
N PHE A 36 -2.76 -6.82 5.95
CA PHE A 36 -1.86 -5.75 5.52
C PHE A 36 -0.95 -6.27 4.41
N LEU A 37 -1.33 -6.00 3.17
CA LEU A 37 -0.66 -6.51 1.96
C LEU A 37 0.31 -5.48 1.40
N GLY A 38 1.53 -5.90 1.09
CA GLY A 38 2.51 -5.11 0.33
C GLY A 38 2.54 -5.51 -1.15
N ILE A 39 2.66 -4.54 -2.04
CA ILE A 39 2.91 -4.79 -3.46
C ILE A 39 4.23 -4.13 -3.84
N ILE A 40 5.16 -4.92 -4.34
CA ILE A 40 6.46 -4.48 -4.83
C ILE A 40 6.65 -4.89 -6.30
N GLY A 41 7.55 -4.20 -6.97
CA GLY A 41 7.87 -4.49 -8.37
C GLY A 41 8.69 -3.35 -8.97
N HIS A 42 9.45 -3.63 -10.02
CA HIS A 42 10.17 -2.59 -10.77
C HIS A 42 9.21 -1.60 -11.45
N THR A 43 9.72 -0.45 -11.85
CA THR A 43 8.95 0.54 -12.62
C THR A 43 8.42 -0.11 -13.90
N GLY A 44 7.13 0.08 -14.19
CA GLY A 44 6.46 -0.54 -15.35
C GLY A 44 6.10 -2.01 -15.17
N SER A 45 6.18 -2.58 -13.97
CA SER A 45 5.80 -3.97 -13.71
C SER A 45 4.28 -4.22 -13.67
N GLY A 46 3.47 -3.16 -13.64
CA GLY A 46 2.01 -3.26 -13.61
C GLY A 46 1.37 -2.92 -12.26
N LYS A 47 2.13 -2.52 -11.23
CA LYS A 47 1.60 -2.21 -9.89
C LYS A 47 0.50 -1.16 -9.91
N SER A 48 0.78 0.01 -10.50
CA SER A 48 -0.18 1.12 -10.55
C SER A 48 -1.43 0.74 -11.34
N THR A 49 -1.28 -0.01 -12.41
CA THR A 49 -2.40 -0.55 -13.19
C THR A 49 -3.23 -1.52 -12.34
N LEU A 50 -2.58 -2.42 -11.61
CA LEU A 50 -3.27 -3.38 -10.73
C LEU A 50 -4.13 -2.65 -9.68
N ILE A 51 -3.57 -1.72 -8.93
CA ILE A 51 -4.32 -1.03 -7.87
C ILE A 51 -5.48 -0.17 -8.41
N GLN A 52 -5.35 0.41 -9.61
CA GLN A 52 -6.43 1.12 -10.27
C GLN A 52 -7.56 0.19 -10.75
N HIS A 53 -7.26 -1.05 -11.05
CA HIS A 53 -8.27 -2.07 -11.29
C HIS A 53 -9.00 -2.47 -10.01
N LEU A 54 -8.28 -2.67 -8.90
CA LEU A 54 -8.88 -3.01 -7.60
C LEU A 54 -9.86 -1.95 -7.10
N ASN A 55 -9.60 -0.69 -7.42
CA ASN A 55 -10.45 0.45 -7.04
C ASN A 55 -11.57 0.72 -8.06
N GLY A 56 -11.60 0.03 -9.20
CA GLY A 56 -12.59 0.27 -10.26
C GLY A 56 -12.38 1.55 -11.07
N LEU A 57 -11.17 2.12 -11.07
CA LEU A 57 -10.80 3.23 -11.97
C LEU A 57 -10.54 2.75 -13.40
N LEU A 58 -9.96 1.57 -13.53
CA LEU A 58 -9.73 0.92 -14.82
C LEU A 58 -10.65 -0.29 -14.95
N ARG A 59 -11.19 -0.47 -16.14
CA ARG A 59 -11.92 -1.67 -16.50
C ARG A 59 -10.96 -2.66 -17.17
N PRO A 60 -10.94 -3.94 -16.74
CA PRO A 60 -10.07 -4.94 -17.33
C PRO A 60 -10.42 -5.20 -18.80
N THR A 61 -9.42 -5.53 -19.60
CA THR A 61 -9.64 -6.05 -20.96
C THR A 61 -9.91 -7.56 -20.97
N GLY A 62 -9.53 -8.25 -19.88
CA GLY A 62 -9.83 -9.67 -19.63
C GLY A 62 -9.81 -9.99 -18.15
N GLY A 63 -10.47 -11.07 -17.78
CA GLY A 63 -10.61 -11.47 -16.39
C GLY A 63 -11.69 -10.71 -15.63
N GLU A 64 -11.73 -10.93 -14.30
CA GLU A 64 -12.73 -10.32 -13.44
C GLU A 64 -12.14 -9.91 -12.08
N ILE A 65 -12.78 -8.95 -11.44
CA ILE A 65 -12.46 -8.50 -10.08
C ILE A 65 -13.75 -8.56 -9.26
N ARG A 66 -13.67 -9.18 -8.10
CA ARG A 66 -14.80 -9.29 -7.17
C ARG A 66 -14.49 -8.60 -5.85
N LEU A 67 -15.46 -7.86 -5.35
CA LEU A 67 -15.49 -7.29 -4.01
C LEU A 67 -16.58 -8.02 -3.22
N ASP A 68 -16.23 -8.63 -2.09
CA ASP A 68 -17.13 -9.46 -1.28
C ASP A 68 -17.84 -10.59 -2.06
N GLY A 69 -17.24 -11.02 -3.19
CA GLY A 69 -17.75 -12.06 -4.06
C GLY A 69 -18.63 -11.58 -5.21
N GLU A 70 -18.88 -10.27 -5.33
CA GLU A 70 -19.63 -9.68 -6.45
C GLU A 70 -18.66 -9.05 -7.44
N ASP A 71 -18.86 -9.31 -8.75
CA ASP A 71 -18.10 -8.65 -9.80
C ASP A 71 -18.33 -7.14 -9.76
N ILE A 72 -17.25 -6.37 -9.59
CA ILE A 72 -17.32 -4.90 -9.47
C ILE A 72 -17.83 -4.23 -10.74
N TRP A 73 -17.75 -4.90 -11.88
CA TRP A 73 -18.21 -4.40 -13.18
C TRP A 73 -19.55 -4.99 -13.64
N ALA A 74 -20.21 -5.82 -12.81
CA ALA A 74 -21.54 -6.34 -13.12
C ALA A 74 -22.55 -5.23 -13.45
N LYS A 75 -22.42 -4.08 -12.79
CA LYS A 75 -23.22 -2.87 -13.02
C LYS A 75 -22.32 -1.66 -13.23
N PRO A 76 -21.82 -1.40 -14.45
CA PRO A 76 -20.83 -0.33 -14.68
C PRO A 76 -21.27 1.07 -14.23
N LYS A 77 -22.58 1.36 -14.26
CA LYS A 77 -23.13 2.64 -13.77
C LYS A 77 -23.01 2.84 -12.27
N GLU A 78 -22.87 1.76 -11.51
CA GLU A 78 -22.75 1.77 -10.05
C GLU A 78 -21.30 1.66 -9.57
N ILE A 79 -20.31 1.69 -10.46
CA ILE A 79 -18.88 1.51 -10.12
C ILE A 79 -18.40 2.50 -9.05
N ARG A 80 -19.01 3.66 -8.92
CA ARG A 80 -18.70 4.64 -7.89
C ARG A 80 -18.84 4.06 -6.48
N ARG A 81 -19.78 3.14 -6.24
CA ARG A 81 -19.96 2.46 -4.96
C ARG A 81 -18.73 1.63 -4.58
N VAL A 82 -18.06 1.04 -5.56
CA VAL A 82 -16.81 0.30 -5.34
C VAL A 82 -15.71 1.24 -4.85
N ARG A 83 -15.58 2.43 -5.44
CA ARG A 83 -14.56 3.42 -5.06
C ARG A 83 -14.74 3.94 -3.64
N PHE A 84 -15.94 3.93 -3.09
CA PHE A 84 -16.18 4.26 -1.68
C PHE A 84 -15.75 3.13 -0.74
N GLN A 85 -15.82 1.88 -1.18
CA GLN A 85 -15.45 0.71 -0.39
C GLN A 85 -13.96 0.34 -0.53
N VAL A 86 -13.36 0.64 -1.67
CA VAL A 86 -11.95 0.45 -1.98
C VAL A 86 -11.34 1.83 -2.22
N GLY A 87 -10.88 2.46 -1.13
CA GLY A 87 -10.25 3.77 -1.18
C GLY A 87 -8.85 3.70 -1.76
N LEU A 88 -8.49 4.65 -2.60
CA LEU A 88 -7.16 4.75 -3.21
C LEU A 88 -6.55 6.11 -2.93
N VAL A 89 -5.40 6.10 -2.26
CA VAL A 89 -4.52 7.27 -2.08
C VAL A 89 -3.41 7.18 -3.12
N PHE A 90 -3.42 8.11 -4.08
CA PHE A 90 -2.40 8.19 -5.13
C PHE A 90 -1.06 8.70 -4.59
N GLN A 91 -0.01 8.47 -5.36
CA GLN A 91 1.29 9.08 -5.11
C GLN A 91 1.19 10.62 -5.15
N TYR A 92 1.83 11.30 -4.21
CA TYR A 92 1.74 12.77 -4.03
C TYR A 92 0.28 13.26 -3.91
N PRO A 93 -0.51 12.72 -3.00
CA PRO A 93 -1.94 13.00 -2.92
C PRO A 93 -2.23 14.44 -2.50
N GLU A 94 -1.26 15.15 -1.92
CA GLU A 94 -1.34 16.57 -1.55
C GLU A 94 -1.60 17.50 -2.74
N TYR A 95 -1.28 17.09 -3.95
CA TYR A 95 -1.59 17.87 -5.16
C TYR A 95 -3.07 17.82 -5.57
N GLN A 96 -3.84 16.96 -4.92
CA GLN A 96 -5.28 16.82 -5.17
C GLN A 96 -6.14 17.67 -4.25
N LEU A 97 -5.54 18.38 -3.27
CA LEU A 97 -6.25 19.27 -2.37
C LEU A 97 -6.71 20.54 -3.12
N PHE A 98 -7.97 20.93 -2.95
CA PHE A 98 -8.55 22.03 -3.72
C PHE A 98 -9.55 22.89 -2.95
N GLU A 99 -9.98 22.47 -1.77
CA GLU A 99 -10.99 23.16 -0.98
C GLU A 99 -10.41 24.35 -0.17
N GLU A 100 -11.29 25.22 0.31
CA GLU A 100 -10.90 26.39 1.08
C GLU A 100 -10.36 26.05 2.47
N THR A 101 -10.86 24.97 3.08
CA THR A 101 -10.44 24.52 4.40
C THR A 101 -10.11 23.02 4.40
N VAL A 102 -9.28 22.60 5.34
CA VAL A 102 -8.96 21.19 5.58
C VAL A 102 -10.24 20.40 5.85
N PHE A 103 -11.15 20.94 6.67
CA PHE A 103 -12.43 20.31 6.95
C PHE A 103 -13.22 20.01 5.67
N LYS A 104 -13.32 20.99 4.77
CA LYS A 104 -14.03 20.83 3.50
C LYS A 104 -13.37 19.79 2.59
N ASP A 105 -12.05 19.79 2.50
CA ASP A 105 -11.31 18.77 1.72
C ASP A 105 -11.58 17.35 2.21
N ILE A 106 -11.47 17.12 3.53
CA ILE A 106 -11.73 15.80 4.12
C ILE A 106 -13.21 15.41 3.95
N SER A 107 -14.12 16.36 4.01
CA SER A 107 -15.56 16.13 3.88
C SER A 107 -16.02 15.80 2.46
N PHE A 108 -15.19 16.05 1.45
CA PHE A 108 -15.57 15.87 0.04
C PHE A 108 -16.04 14.44 -0.29
N GLY A 109 -15.28 13.41 0.14
CA GLY A 109 -15.66 12.02 -0.04
C GLY A 109 -16.98 11.65 0.64
N PRO A 110 -17.13 11.86 1.96
CA PRO A 110 -18.37 11.60 2.68
C PRO A 110 -19.60 12.33 2.11
N LYS A 111 -19.46 13.58 1.69
CA LYS A 111 -20.55 14.31 1.01
C LYS A 111 -20.93 13.65 -0.32
N ASN A 112 -19.96 13.20 -1.08
CA ASN A 112 -20.19 12.50 -2.34
C ASN A 112 -20.87 11.14 -2.15
N MET A 113 -20.77 10.55 -0.95
CA MET A 113 -21.51 9.34 -0.58
C MET A 113 -22.99 9.62 -0.29
N GLY A 114 -23.40 10.90 -0.21
CA GLY A 114 -24.76 11.29 0.12
C GLY A 114 -25.09 11.19 1.60
N LEU A 115 -24.09 11.29 2.48
CA LEU A 115 -24.28 11.22 3.93
C LEU A 115 -24.81 12.56 4.46
N GLU A 116 -25.59 12.48 5.54
CA GLU A 116 -26.09 13.65 6.27
C GLU A 116 -24.93 14.42 6.96
N ASP A 117 -25.12 15.72 7.15
CA ASP A 117 -24.07 16.63 7.65
C ASP A 117 -23.48 16.18 8.99
N GLU A 118 -24.29 15.67 9.91
CA GLU A 118 -23.83 15.16 11.21
C GLU A 118 -22.89 13.95 11.05
N GLU A 119 -23.21 13.03 10.16
CA GLU A 119 -22.36 11.87 9.87
C GLU A 119 -21.10 12.27 9.13
N VAL A 120 -21.17 13.26 8.22
CA VAL A 120 -20.00 13.84 7.56
C VAL A 120 -19.05 14.42 8.60
N GLU A 121 -19.56 15.25 9.52
CA GLU A 121 -18.74 15.87 10.56
C GLU A 121 -18.09 14.82 11.46
N ARG A 122 -18.83 13.81 11.90
CA ARG A 122 -18.27 12.69 12.69
C ARG A 122 -17.11 12.02 11.97
N ARG A 123 -17.29 11.69 10.71
CA ARG A 123 -16.26 11.01 9.90
C ARG A 123 -15.04 11.86 9.66
N VAL A 124 -15.22 13.14 9.40
CA VAL A 124 -14.13 14.10 9.22
C VAL A 124 -13.27 14.19 10.49
N ARG A 125 -13.90 14.37 11.65
CA ARG A 125 -13.16 14.45 12.92
C ARG A 125 -12.45 13.16 13.28
N GLN A 126 -13.08 12.03 13.04
CA GLN A 126 -12.44 10.74 13.26
C GLN A 126 -11.26 10.49 12.31
N ALA A 127 -11.40 10.78 11.02
CA ALA A 127 -10.31 10.67 10.05
C ALA A 127 -9.16 11.63 10.37
N ALA A 128 -9.47 12.86 10.77
CA ALA A 128 -8.48 13.85 11.21
C ALA A 128 -7.68 13.35 12.41
N ALA A 129 -8.34 12.74 13.40
CA ALA A 129 -7.69 12.18 14.57
C ALA A 129 -6.70 11.05 14.19
N PHE A 130 -7.08 10.14 13.29
CA PHE A 130 -6.18 9.11 12.77
C PHE A 130 -4.98 9.68 12.01
N ALA A 131 -5.19 10.75 11.26
CA ALA A 131 -4.14 11.41 10.48
C ALA A 131 -3.28 12.40 11.28
N GLY A 132 -3.56 12.57 12.57
CA GLY A 132 -2.83 13.51 13.42
C GLY A 132 -3.11 14.98 13.06
N ILE A 133 -4.33 15.28 12.64
CA ILE A 133 -4.82 16.63 12.32
C ILE A 133 -5.65 17.11 13.49
N ASP A 134 -5.24 18.23 14.11
CA ASP A 134 -5.96 18.84 15.23
C ASP A 134 -7.12 19.74 14.77
N GLU A 135 -7.97 20.15 15.72
CA GLU A 135 -9.13 21.00 15.46
C GLU A 135 -8.75 22.36 14.85
N GLU A 136 -7.64 22.96 15.30
CA GLU A 136 -7.18 24.25 14.77
C GLU A 136 -6.80 24.10 13.28
N MET A 137 -6.18 22.98 12.92
CA MET A 137 -5.77 22.70 11.54
C MET A 137 -6.97 22.50 10.61
N LEU A 138 -8.11 21.99 11.11
CA LEU A 138 -9.33 21.78 10.30
C LEU A 138 -9.87 23.08 9.69
N GLU A 139 -9.69 24.22 10.37
CA GLU A 139 -10.18 25.51 9.90
C GLU A 139 -9.19 26.23 8.98
N LYS A 140 -7.96 25.72 8.86
CA LYS A 140 -6.94 26.32 7.99
C LYS A 140 -7.17 25.98 6.52
N SER A 141 -6.64 26.84 5.64
CA SER A 141 -6.51 26.48 4.22
C SER A 141 -5.48 25.37 4.06
N PRO A 142 -5.76 24.33 3.25
CA PRO A 142 -4.76 23.30 2.94
C PRO A 142 -3.47 23.86 2.37
N PHE A 143 -3.56 25.03 1.68
CA PHE A 143 -2.41 25.67 1.03
C PHE A 143 -1.43 26.31 2.01
N ASP A 144 -1.88 26.57 3.26
CA ASP A 144 -1.05 27.13 4.33
C ASP A 144 -0.26 26.04 5.11
N LEU A 145 -0.48 24.77 4.78
CA LEU A 145 0.14 23.62 5.46
C LEU A 145 1.49 23.25 4.84
N SER A 146 2.33 22.58 5.64
CA SER A 146 3.52 21.91 5.13
C SER A 146 3.16 20.75 4.19
N GLY A 147 4.10 20.28 3.37
CA GLY A 147 3.88 19.13 2.47
C GLY A 147 3.45 17.87 3.22
N GLY A 148 4.06 17.57 4.36
CA GLY A 148 3.68 16.44 5.20
C GLY A 148 2.28 16.57 5.79
N GLN A 149 1.91 17.76 6.25
CA GLN A 149 0.56 18.06 6.74
C GLN A 149 -0.48 17.93 5.62
N LYS A 150 -0.22 18.48 4.43
CA LYS A 150 -1.09 18.31 3.25
C LYS A 150 -1.31 16.83 2.91
N ARG A 151 -0.26 16.03 2.97
CA ARG A 151 -0.35 14.58 2.72
C ARG A 151 -1.26 13.89 3.72
N ARG A 152 -1.17 14.23 4.99
CA ARG A 152 -2.08 13.71 6.03
C ARG A 152 -3.52 14.10 5.76
N VAL A 153 -3.78 15.31 5.32
CA VAL A 153 -5.13 15.78 4.92
C VAL A 153 -5.67 14.94 3.77
N ALA A 154 -4.88 14.69 2.75
CA ALA A 154 -5.28 13.89 1.61
C ALA A 154 -5.59 12.42 1.99
N ILE A 155 -4.77 11.81 2.85
CA ILE A 155 -5.02 10.47 3.40
C ILE A 155 -6.31 10.46 4.24
N ALA A 156 -6.50 11.47 5.09
CA ALA A 156 -7.71 11.61 5.91
C ALA A 156 -8.98 11.70 5.04
N GLY A 157 -8.91 12.37 3.89
CA GLY A 157 -10.03 12.45 2.96
C GLY A 157 -10.49 11.10 2.42
N VAL A 158 -9.57 10.17 2.22
CA VAL A 158 -9.91 8.79 1.83
C VAL A 158 -10.40 7.98 3.04
N ILE A 159 -9.74 8.08 4.18
CA ILE A 159 -10.13 7.40 5.43
C ILE A 159 -11.53 7.81 5.89
N ALA A 160 -11.92 9.06 5.67
CA ALA A 160 -13.25 9.57 6.04
C ALA A 160 -14.41 8.87 5.32
N MET A 161 -14.16 8.23 4.20
CA MET A 161 -15.14 7.38 3.52
C MET A 161 -15.34 6.03 4.22
N GLU A 162 -14.51 5.70 5.21
CA GLU A 162 -14.50 4.42 5.94
C GLU A 162 -14.44 3.21 4.99
N PRO A 163 -13.44 3.15 4.10
CA PRO A 163 -13.34 2.08 3.13
C PRO A 163 -13.05 0.73 3.81
N LYS A 164 -13.54 -0.36 3.23
CA LYS A 164 -13.19 -1.73 3.65
C LYS A 164 -11.74 -2.06 3.32
N VAL A 165 -11.26 -1.54 2.20
CA VAL A 165 -9.89 -1.69 1.72
C VAL A 165 -9.31 -0.31 1.47
N LEU A 166 -8.18 -0.01 2.10
CA LEU A 166 -7.42 1.22 1.88
C LEU A 166 -6.16 0.88 1.08
N ILE A 167 -6.05 1.42 -0.11
CA ILE A 167 -4.87 1.27 -0.98
C ILE A 167 -4.08 2.57 -0.94
N LEU A 168 -2.76 2.47 -0.71
CA LEU A 168 -1.85 3.61 -0.71
C LEU A 168 -0.72 3.35 -1.70
N ASP A 169 -0.59 4.25 -2.66
CA ASP A 169 0.46 4.21 -3.67
C ASP A 169 1.59 5.16 -3.27
N GLU A 170 2.71 4.60 -2.82
CA GLU A 170 3.91 5.35 -2.40
C GLU A 170 3.60 6.48 -1.40
N PRO A 171 2.92 6.23 -0.28
CA PRO A 171 2.43 7.30 0.60
C PRO A 171 3.55 8.09 1.28
N THR A 172 4.77 7.57 1.31
CA THR A 172 5.94 8.17 1.95
C THR A 172 6.89 8.85 0.97
N ALA A 173 6.63 8.77 -0.34
CA ALA A 173 7.49 9.34 -1.39
C ALA A 173 7.73 10.85 -1.17
N GLY A 174 8.99 11.25 -1.23
CA GLY A 174 9.38 12.66 -1.08
C GLY A 174 9.39 13.21 0.35
N LEU A 175 9.04 12.38 1.36
CA LEU A 175 9.13 12.75 2.77
C LEU A 175 10.51 12.48 3.36
N ASP A 176 10.88 13.27 4.36
CA ASP A 176 12.03 13.00 5.20
C ASP A 176 11.81 11.75 6.09
N PRO A 177 12.84 11.17 6.72
CA PRO A 177 12.70 9.95 7.51
C PRO A 177 11.68 10.05 8.65
N ARG A 178 11.56 11.22 9.30
CA ARG A 178 10.58 11.44 10.37
C ARG A 178 9.15 11.47 9.83
N GLY A 179 8.93 12.17 8.72
CA GLY A 179 7.65 12.21 8.03
C GLY A 179 7.20 10.83 7.54
N ARG A 180 8.13 10.04 7.00
CA ARG A 180 7.88 8.64 6.60
C ARG A 180 7.41 7.80 7.76
N GLU A 181 8.17 7.78 8.85
CA GLU A 181 7.82 6.98 10.04
C GLU A 181 6.50 7.44 10.65
N ALA A 182 6.22 8.74 10.69
CA ALA A 182 4.95 9.27 11.19
C ALA A 182 3.75 8.78 10.38
N ILE A 183 3.82 8.81 9.05
CA ILE A 183 2.75 8.30 8.17
C ILE A 183 2.57 6.78 8.38
N LEU A 184 3.65 6.02 8.38
CA LEU A 184 3.57 4.56 8.54
C LEU A 184 3.04 4.15 9.92
N ALA A 185 3.44 4.85 10.98
CA ALA A 185 2.92 4.62 12.31
C ALA A 185 1.41 4.88 12.39
N GLN A 186 0.93 5.96 11.78
CA GLN A 186 -0.50 6.27 11.70
C GLN A 186 -1.28 5.21 10.90
N LEU A 187 -0.72 4.69 9.81
CA LEU A 187 -1.34 3.61 9.03
C LEU A 187 -1.42 2.30 9.81
N ARG A 188 -0.35 1.94 10.54
CA ARG A 188 -0.37 0.77 11.43
C ARG A 188 -1.44 0.90 12.52
N ASP A 189 -1.53 2.07 13.14
CA ASP A 189 -2.53 2.33 14.19
C ASP A 189 -3.96 2.30 13.62
N TYR A 190 -4.17 2.90 12.46
CA TYR A 190 -5.45 2.84 11.75
C TYR A 190 -5.86 1.40 11.43
N HIS A 191 -4.96 0.62 10.83
CA HIS A 191 -5.20 -0.78 10.52
C HIS A 191 -5.55 -1.60 11.78
N ARG A 192 -4.78 -1.41 12.86
CA ARG A 192 -4.97 -2.12 14.13
C ARG A 192 -6.31 -1.79 14.80
N GLN A 193 -6.67 -0.51 14.80
CA GLN A 193 -7.90 -0.05 15.47
C GLN A 193 -9.16 -0.35 14.68
N LYS A 194 -9.11 -0.24 13.36
CA LYS A 194 -10.27 -0.48 12.49
C LYS A 194 -10.40 -1.92 12.03
N GLY A 195 -9.32 -2.69 12.01
CA GLY A 195 -9.30 -4.06 11.50
C GLY A 195 -9.62 -4.15 10.01
N ASN A 196 -9.49 -3.04 9.28
CA ASN A 196 -9.72 -3.03 7.83
C ASN A 196 -8.50 -3.54 7.05
N THR A 197 -8.71 -3.81 5.77
CA THR A 197 -7.65 -4.27 4.88
C THR A 197 -6.85 -3.08 4.37
N VAL A 198 -5.53 -3.20 4.36
CA VAL A 198 -4.61 -2.18 3.82
C VAL A 198 -3.73 -2.79 2.75
N ILE A 199 -3.60 -2.10 1.63
CA ILE A 199 -2.66 -2.46 0.55
C ILE A 199 -1.67 -1.31 0.40
N LEU A 200 -0.39 -1.61 0.62
CA LEU A 200 0.70 -0.65 0.53
C LEU A 200 1.58 -0.95 -0.68
N VAL A 201 1.68 0.00 -1.58
CA VAL A 201 2.67 -0.02 -2.68
C VAL A 201 3.85 0.86 -2.26
N SER A 202 5.05 0.31 -2.22
CA SER A 202 6.26 1.04 -1.87
C SER A 202 7.48 0.51 -2.61
N HIS A 203 8.42 1.42 -2.91
CA HIS A 203 9.76 1.07 -3.38
C HIS A 203 10.73 0.80 -2.23
N SER A 204 10.38 1.19 -1.00
CA SER A 204 11.20 0.94 0.18
C SER A 204 10.96 -0.47 0.70
N MET A 205 11.96 -1.32 0.55
CA MET A 205 11.90 -2.69 1.03
C MET A 205 11.87 -2.75 2.57
N GLU A 206 12.47 -1.76 3.25
CA GLU A 206 12.39 -1.62 4.70
C GLU A 206 10.97 -1.32 5.18
N GLU A 207 10.27 -0.41 4.50
CA GLU A 207 8.86 -0.10 4.80
C GLU A 207 7.98 -1.33 4.63
N ILE A 208 8.15 -2.03 3.53
CA ILE A 208 7.41 -3.28 3.25
C ILE A 208 7.73 -4.34 4.31
N ALA A 209 9.01 -4.62 4.56
CA ALA A 209 9.44 -5.65 5.51
C ALA A 209 8.89 -5.43 6.94
N ARG A 210 8.76 -4.17 7.36
CA ARG A 210 8.35 -3.80 8.72
C ARG A 210 6.84 -3.70 8.93
N ASN A 211 6.07 -3.54 7.86
CA ASN A 211 4.67 -3.13 7.99
C ASN A 211 3.66 -4.14 7.47
N VAL A 212 4.03 -5.04 6.58
CA VAL A 212 3.08 -5.91 5.90
C VAL A 212 3.14 -7.36 6.39
N ASP A 213 2.01 -8.05 6.28
CA ASP A 213 1.88 -9.47 6.62
C ASP A 213 2.20 -10.38 5.43
N ARG A 214 1.99 -9.87 4.21
CA ARG A 214 2.18 -10.59 2.95
C ARG A 214 2.64 -9.65 1.86
N ILE A 215 3.41 -10.18 0.92
CA ILE A 215 3.97 -9.43 -0.22
C ILE A 215 3.57 -10.09 -1.52
N ILE A 216 3.09 -9.28 -2.46
CA ILE A 216 2.96 -9.63 -3.87
C ILE A 216 4.09 -8.96 -4.64
N VAL A 217 4.82 -9.73 -5.42
CA VAL A 217 5.86 -9.24 -6.31
C VAL A 217 5.34 -9.23 -7.75
N MET A 218 5.28 -8.04 -8.33
CA MET A 218 4.94 -7.84 -9.74
C MET A 218 6.22 -7.72 -10.57
N SER A 219 6.27 -8.41 -11.69
CA SER A 219 7.36 -8.32 -12.67
C SER A 219 6.84 -8.54 -14.08
N HIS A 220 7.18 -7.63 -15.00
CA HIS A 220 6.82 -7.76 -16.42
C HIS A 220 5.36 -8.14 -16.65
N ALA A 221 4.44 -7.38 -16.06
CA ALA A 221 2.99 -7.55 -16.15
C ALA A 221 2.40 -8.77 -15.43
N HIS A 222 3.21 -9.58 -14.76
CA HIS A 222 2.78 -10.80 -14.06
C HIS A 222 2.99 -10.72 -12.54
N LYS A 223 2.22 -11.51 -11.80
CA LYS A 223 2.51 -11.81 -10.41
C LYS A 223 3.62 -12.86 -10.34
N LEU A 224 4.82 -12.44 -9.95
CA LEU A 224 6.00 -13.31 -9.89
C LEU A 224 6.06 -14.12 -8.61
N MET A 225 5.78 -13.50 -7.47
CA MET A 225 5.85 -14.11 -6.15
C MET A 225 4.68 -13.66 -5.28
N ASP A 226 4.36 -14.49 -4.29
CA ASP A 226 3.29 -14.26 -3.33
C ASP A 226 3.64 -15.00 -2.05
N GLY A 227 3.81 -14.30 -0.93
CA GLY A 227 4.22 -14.94 0.32
C GLY A 227 4.44 -13.94 1.45
N THR A 228 4.84 -14.46 2.60
CA THR A 228 5.23 -13.64 3.76
C THR A 228 6.52 -12.87 3.47
N PRO A 229 6.82 -11.79 4.22
CA PRO A 229 8.11 -11.10 4.09
C PRO A 229 9.30 -12.05 4.24
N GLU A 230 9.23 -13.01 5.14
CA GLU A 230 10.29 -14.01 5.32
C GLU A 230 10.48 -14.88 4.06
N GLU A 231 9.40 -15.40 3.49
CA GLU A 231 9.44 -16.20 2.26
C GLU A 231 9.99 -15.42 1.08
N ILE A 232 9.54 -14.18 0.91
CA ILE A 232 9.95 -13.31 -0.20
C ILE A 232 11.43 -12.91 -0.08
N PHE A 233 11.86 -12.39 1.08
CA PHE A 233 13.23 -11.91 1.27
C PHE A 233 14.25 -13.03 1.46
N SER A 234 13.82 -14.26 1.78
CA SER A 234 14.69 -15.44 1.67
C SER A 234 15.13 -15.73 0.24
N ARG A 235 14.36 -15.26 -0.76
CA ARG A 235 14.65 -15.34 -2.19
C ARG A 235 15.33 -14.07 -2.73
N ALA A 236 16.21 -13.46 -1.92
CA ALA A 236 16.84 -12.17 -2.23
C ALA A 236 17.56 -12.16 -3.58
N ASN A 237 18.26 -13.24 -3.94
CA ASN A 237 18.96 -13.33 -5.22
C ASN A 237 18.00 -13.28 -6.41
N GLU A 238 16.82 -13.91 -6.32
CA GLU A 238 15.81 -13.87 -7.37
C GLU A 238 15.22 -12.47 -7.53
N LEU A 239 14.96 -11.78 -6.40
CA LEU A 239 14.50 -10.39 -6.43
C LEU A 239 15.51 -9.47 -7.12
N LEU A 240 16.79 -9.60 -6.78
CA LEU A 240 17.87 -8.83 -7.41
C LEU A 240 18.01 -9.12 -8.91
N GLN A 241 17.82 -10.37 -9.34
CA GLN A 241 17.87 -10.75 -10.75
C GLN A 241 16.77 -10.10 -11.60
N VAL A 242 15.60 -9.87 -11.02
CA VAL A 242 14.49 -9.18 -11.71
C VAL A 242 14.50 -7.66 -11.52
N GLY A 243 15.62 -7.10 -11.05
CA GLY A 243 15.81 -5.66 -10.89
C GLY A 243 15.12 -5.04 -9.68
N LEU A 244 14.72 -5.86 -8.69
CA LEU A 244 14.22 -5.39 -7.42
C LEU A 244 15.35 -5.31 -6.39
N ASP A 245 15.11 -4.54 -5.35
CA ASP A 245 16.01 -4.45 -4.21
C ASP A 245 15.55 -5.37 -3.07
N VAL A 246 16.34 -5.42 -2.02
CA VAL A 246 16.03 -6.10 -0.75
C VAL A 246 16.37 -5.15 0.39
N PRO A 247 15.85 -5.38 1.62
CA PRO A 247 16.25 -4.56 2.77
C PRO A 247 17.76 -4.50 2.92
N GLN A 248 18.30 -3.35 3.35
CA GLN A 248 19.74 -3.18 3.55
C GLN A 248 20.31 -4.23 4.52
N VAL A 249 19.55 -4.54 5.57
CA VAL A 249 19.92 -5.59 6.53
C VAL A 249 20.07 -6.97 5.86
N THR A 250 19.24 -7.26 4.85
CA THR A 250 19.35 -8.51 4.07
C THR A 250 20.66 -8.53 3.28
N LYS A 251 21.06 -7.41 2.67
CA LYS A 251 22.35 -7.32 1.97
C LYS A 251 23.53 -7.56 2.92
N VAL A 252 23.48 -6.99 4.11
CA VAL A 252 24.48 -7.24 5.15
C VAL A 252 24.51 -8.72 5.53
N ALA A 253 23.35 -9.33 5.75
CA ALA A 253 23.27 -10.75 6.07
C ALA A 253 23.83 -11.65 4.94
N MET A 254 23.55 -11.34 3.68
CA MET A 254 24.10 -12.04 2.53
C MET A 254 25.64 -11.94 2.49
N GLU A 255 26.23 -10.77 2.78
CA GLU A 255 27.67 -10.60 2.85
C GLU A 255 28.29 -11.36 4.03
N LEU A 256 27.64 -11.35 5.20
CA LEU A 256 28.08 -12.13 6.36
C LEU A 256 28.01 -13.64 6.08
N GLN A 257 26.98 -14.10 5.39
CA GLN A 257 26.87 -15.50 4.96
C GLN A 257 28.01 -15.84 3.99
N ARG A 258 28.27 -15.01 3.01
CA ARG A 258 29.36 -15.20 2.04
C ARG A 258 30.72 -15.33 2.73
N ARG A 259 30.92 -14.64 3.84
CA ARG A 259 32.15 -14.72 4.67
C ARG A 259 32.12 -15.86 5.68
N GLY A 260 31.08 -16.66 5.71
CA GLY A 260 30.97 -17.79 6.65
C GLY A 260 30.66 -17.39 8.09
N LEU A 261 30.22 -16.13 8.32
CA LEU A 261 29.89 -15.59 9.65
C LEU A 261 28.43 -15.84 10.03
N LEU A 262 27.55 -16.11 9.07
CA LEU A 262 26.17 -16.50 9.28
C LEU A 262 25.86 -17.77 8.48
N PRO A 263 24.99 -18.66 9.02
CA PRO A 263 24.60 -19.89 8.31
C PRO A 263 23.67 -19.63 7.12
N ASP A 264 22.84 -18.59 7.23
CA ASP A 264 21.88 -18.16 6.19
C ASP A 264 21.70 -16.66 6.19
N SER A 265 21.11 -16.13 5.13
CA SER A 265 20.85 -14.69 4.93
C SER A 265 19.36 -14.33 4.93
N SER A 266 18.48 -15.21 5.39
CA SER A 266 17.03 -14.97 5.44
C SER A 266 16.62 -13.99 6.54
N ILE A 267 17.29 -12.86 6.60
CA ILE A 267 17.13 -11.79 7.60
C ILE A 267 16.64 -10.55 6.88
N TYR A 268 15.55 -9.96 7.34
CA TYR A 268 14.95 -8.77 6.73
C TYR A 268 14.63 -7.66 7.74
N THR A 269 14.96 -7.86 9.03
CA THR A 269 14.85 -6.84 10.08
C THR A 269 16.15 -6.69 10.82
N ILE A 270 16.45 -5.45 11.28
CA ILE A 270 17.66 -5.15 12.04
C ILE A 270 17.67 -5.92 13.36
N ASP A 271 16.55 -5.98 14.05
CA ASP A 271 16.42 -6.65 15.35
C ASP A 271 16.76 -8.15 15.27
N GLU A 272 16.39 -8.77 14.16
CA GLU A 272 16.73 -10.18 13.93
C GLU A 272 18.23 -10.36 13.68
N LEU A 273 18.84 -9.50 12.85
CA LEU A 273 20.28 -9.56 12.61
C LEU A 273 21.04 -9.40 13.91
N VAL A 274 20.67 -8.41 14.74
CA VAL A 274 21.29 -8.17 16.05
C VAL A 274 21.17 -9.40 16.94
N ARG A 275 19.98 -10.01 17.05
CA ARG A 275 19.78 -11.25 17.84
C ARG A 275 20.68 -12.38 17.38
N ARG A 276 20.77 -12.61 16.08
CA ARG A 276 21.60 -13.70 15.50
C ARG A 276 23.09 -13.45 15.76
N LEU A 277 23.56 -12.22 15.60
CA LEU A 277 24.97 -11.87 15.86
C LEU A 277 25.33 -11.99 17.35
N LEU A 278 24.44 -11.58 18.25
CA LEU A 278 24.64 -11.73 19.68
C LEU A 278 24.66 -13.21 20.11
N ALA A 279 23.80 -14.04 19.50
CA ALA A 279 23.79 -15.48 19.76
C ALA A 279 25.11 -16.15 19.35
N LEU A 280 25.70 -15.74 18.22
CA LEU A 280 27.02 -16.23 17.80
C LEU A 280 28.12 -15.81 18.76
N LYS A 281 28.11 -14.57 19.25
CA LYS A 281 29.07 -14.06 20.21
C LYS A 281 28.94 -14.73 21.59
N GLY A 282 27.73 -15.07 22.02
CA GLY A 282 27.47 -15.79 23.28
C GLY A 282 27.86 -17.27 23.23
N GLY A 283 27.93 -17.88 22.06
CA GLY A 283 28.41 -19.26 21.87
C GLY A 283 29.93 -19.41 21.93
N GLU A 284 30.69 -18.33 21.76
CA GLU A 284 32.15 -18.33 21.91
C GLU A 284 32.63 -18.10 23.38
N ALA A 285 31.69 -17.82 24.28
CA ALA A 285 32.02 -17.58 25.71
C ALA A 285 31.97 -18.87 26.57
N VAL A 286 31.90 -20.05 25.95
CA VAL A 286 31.99 -21.36 26.63
C VAL A 286 33.06 -22.21 25.94
N CYS A 287 34.29 -21.79 26.06
CA CYS A 287 35.49 -22.61 25.94
C CYS A 287 36.55 -22.13 26.89
#